data_ebe2ede8feca1bb43feba6208a026105
#
_entry.id   ebe2ede8feca1bb43feba6208a026105
#
_cell.length_a   1.000
_cell.length_b   1.000
_cell.length_c   1.000
_cell.angle_alpha   90.00
_cell.angle_beta   90.00
_cell.angle_gamma   90.00
#
_symmetry.space_group_name_H-M   'P 1'
#
loop_
_entity.id
_entity.type
_entity.pdbx_description
1 polymer ?
#
loop_
_entity_poly.entity_id
_entity_poly.type
_entity_poly.pdbx_seq_one_letter_code
_entity_poly.pdbx_strand_id
1 'polypeptide(L)'
;MRIGVPRWIIVGLAALFSAYVLVLGIYAIDVPVSPYPAIAGMALFALVIGITLAPFGPARMPIWMAAFAVASEVAMILVVSSQIDLSNPNGAGYATWYIAGVGVISTIVCTRGRPLWAWIGIIFLVVQTALWAGPLGIVSLGVVGSVSWVTVASVIRSALTRAARDARRFTLAEREATDWHAAQEAHVMERQFRLGQTSEMAARMLETIQTRRGDLTSAERQESLNIEGAIRDEIRGRKLLNDAVRDEVMDARRRGTTITLLDEGGLDDLDETDLDRVLGQLAAAIRGTTADRVIARTVPEGSDVAVTVVGLNSPDEHARALGQDSDDDDEDVALWLEIPRIAVPAR
;
A
#
# COMPACT_ATOMS: atom_id res chain seq x y z
N MET A 1 7.74 11.89 -16.18
CA MET A 1 7.91 13.28 -16.64
C MET A 1 6.90 14.18 -15.92
N ARG A 2 7.36 15.07 -15.04
CA ARG A 2 6.49 16.10 -14.44
C ARG A 2 6.42 17.27 -15.42
N ILE A 3 5.42 17.30 -16.29
CA ILE A 3 5.09 18.48 -17.08
C ILE A 3 4.36 19.44 -16.13
N GLY A 4 5.11 20.06 -15.24
CA GLY A 4 4.58 21.09 -14.36
C GLY A 4 4.94 22.45 -14.94
N VAL A 5 3.95 23.25 -15.33
CA VAL A 5 4.20 24.64 -15.68
C VAL A 5 4.95 25.30 -14.51
N PRO A 6 6.11 25.91 -14.74
CA PRO A 6 6.89 26.54 -13.68
C PRO A 6 6.05 27.59 -12.94
N ARG A 7 6.07 27.56 -11.61
CA ARG A 7 5.26 28.44 -10.76
C ARG A 7 5.45 29.92 -11.08
N TRP A 8 6.65 30.33 -11.48
CA TRP A 8 6.97 31.71 -11.83
C TRP A 8 6.22 32.22 -13.04
N ILE A 9 5.89 31.33 -14.03
CA ILE A 9 5.10 31.70 -15.21
C ILE A 9 3.67 32.02 -14.79
N ILE A 10 3.07 31.19 -13.93
CA ILE A 10 1.70 31.40 -13.43
C ILE A 10 1.63 32.69 -12.60
N VAL A 11 2.59 32.91 -11.72
CA VAL A 11 2.68 34.14 -10.91
C VAL A 11 2.92 35.35 -11.80
N GLY A 12 3.82 35.26 -12.77
CA GLY A 12 4.10 36.35 -13.71
C GLY A 12 2.87 36.73 -14.56
N LEU A 13 2.13 35.75 -15.05
CA LEU A 13 0.90 35.99 -15.79
C LEU A 13 -0.18 36.64 -14.92
N ALA A 14 -0.36 36.17 -13.68
CA ALA A 14 -1.28 36.77 -12.74
C ALA A 14 -0.89 38.21 -12.36
N ALA A 15 0.40 38.48 -12.17
CA ALA A 15 0.92 39.82 -11.89
C ALA A 15 0.71 40.77 -13.10
N LEU A 16 0.97 40.28 -14.33
CA LEU A 16 0.76 41.06 -15.54
C LEU A 16 -0.71 41.43 -15.72
N PHE A 17 -1.61 40.49 -15.50
CA PHE A 17 -3.05 40.77 -15.60
C PHE A 17 -3.55 41.72 -14.48
N SER A 18 -3.00 41.57 -13.29
CA SER A 18 -3.29 42.52 -12.16
C SER A 18 -2.79 43.93 -12.46
N ALA A 19 -1.61 44.06 -13.05
CA ALA A 19 -1.05 45.33 -13.47
C ALA A 19 -1.93 46.00 -14.57
N TYR A 20 -2.41 45.20 -15.52
CA TYR A 20 -3.35 45.69 -16.52
C TYR A 20 -4.64 46.25 -15.92
N VAL A 21 -5.22 45.56 -14.94
CA VAL A 21 -6.41 46.02 -14.22
C VAL A 21 -6.16 47.38 -13.51
N LEU A 22 -4.99 47.55 -12.88
CA LEU A 22 -4.58 48.80 -12.27
C LEU A 22 -4.44 49.94 -13.31
N VAL A 23 -3.85 49.67 -14.47
CA VAL A 23 -3.75 50.63 -15.57
C VAL A 23 -5.10 51.11 -16.01
N LEU A 24 -6.10 50.22 -16.13
CA LEU A 24 -7.46 50.61 -16.46
C LEU A 24 -8.08 51.54 -15.39
N GLY A 25 -7.83 51.23 -14.09
CA GLY A 25 -8.25 52.08 -12.98
C GLY A 25 -7.63 53.47 -13.01
N ILE A 26 -6.35 53.58 -13.31
CA ILE A 26 -5.62 54.86 -13.45
C ILE A 26 -6.18 55.64 -14.65
N TYR A 27 -6.41 54.95 -15.78
CA TYR A 27 -6.97 55.60 -16.98
C TYR A 27 -8.37 56.20 -16.72
N ALA A 28 -9.17 55.61 -15.86
CA ALA A 28 -10.52 56.04 -15.54
C ALA A 28 -10.60 56.88 -14.22
N ILE A 29 -9.51 57.47 -13.75
CA ILE A 29 -9.44 58.10 -12.43
C ILE A 29 -10.32 59.36 -12.33
N ASP A 30 -10.60 59.99 -13.45
CA ASP A 30 -11.42 61.22 -13.52
C ASP A 30 -12.92 60.97 -13.68
N VAL A 31 -13.36 59.69 -13.81
CA VAL A 31 -14.76 59.33 -14.00
C VAL A 31 -15.56 59.30 -12.67
N PRO A 32 -15.02 58.82 -11.54
CA PRO A 32 -15.69 58.86 -10.24
C PRO A 32 -15.94 60.30 -9.75
N VAL A 33 -16.98 60.48 -8.94
CA VAL A 33 -17.29 61.79 -8.31
C VAL A 33 -16.10 62.30 -7.47
N SER A 34 -15.39 61.37 -6.82
CA SER A 34 -14.15 61.68 -6.13
C SER A 34 -13.06 60.63 -6.49
N PRO A 35 -11.82 61.04 -6.81
CA PRO A 35 -10.74 60.11 -7.15
C PRO A 35 -10.19 59.37 -5.93
N TYR A 36 -10.32 59.92 -4.71
CA TYR A 36 -9.70 59.36 -3.50
C TYR A 36 -10.16 57.93 -3.17
N PRO A 37 -11.47 57.59 -3.22
CA PRO A 37 -11.91 56.23 -2.97
C PRO A 37 -11.43 55.23 -4.05
N ALA A 38 -11.32 55.66 -5.31
CA ALA A 38 -10.78 54.83 -6.38
C ALA A 38 -9.29 54.56 -6.16
N ILE A 39 -8.51 55.58 -5.76
CA ILE A 39 -7.07 55.41 -5.39
C ILE A 39 -6.92 54.47 -4.21
N ALA A 40 -7.73 54.63 -3.14
CA ALA A 40 -7.71 53.73 -2.00
C ALA A 40 -8.03 52.28 -2.37
N GLY A 41 -9.04 52.09 -3.26
CA GLY A 41 -9.37 50.78 -3.82
C GLY A 41 -8.22 50.16 -4.62
N MET A 42 -7.53 50.94 -5.47
CA MET A 42 -6.34 50.47 -6.22
C MET A 42 -5.18 50.11 -5.29
N ALA A 43 -4.91 50.89 -4.25
CA ALA A 43 -3.89 50.58 -3.25
C ALA A 43 -4.22 49.30 -2.50
N LEU A 44 -5.48 49.11 -2.10
CA LEU A 44 -5.97 47.90 -1.44
C LEU A 44 -5.82 46.67 -2.37
N PHE A 45 -6.21 46.82 -3.65
CA PHE A 45 -6.05 45.76 -4.67
C PHE A 45 -4.59 45.38 -4.82
N ALA A 46 -3.68 46.36 -5.00
CA ALA A 46 -2.25 46.12 -5.13
C ALA A 46 -1.67 45.39 -3.89
N LEU A 47 -2.09 45.79 -2.68
CA LEU A 47 -1.70 45.16 -1.43
C LEU A 47 -2.15 43.67 -1.39
N VAL A 48 -3.41 43.41 -1.69
CA VAL A 48 -3.96 42.05 -1.71
C VAL A 48 -3.24 41.16 -2.74
N ILE A 49 -3.03 41.68 -3.95
CA ILE A 49 -2.29 40.97 -5.00
C ILE A 49 -0.84 40.69 -4.53
N GLY A 50 -0.16 41.68 -3.97
CA GLY A 50 1.19 41.51 -3.42
C GLY A 50 1.28 40.39 -2.37
N ILE A 51 0.32 40.37 -1.44
CA ILE A 51 0.24 39.33 -0.39
C ILE A 51 -0.13 37.97 -0.97
N THR A 52 -1.12 37.92 -1.88
CA THR A 52 -1.62 36.65 -2.41
C THR A 52 -0.72 36.02 -3.46
N LEU A 53 0.09 36.77 -4.20
CA LEU A 53 1.09 36.27 -5.14
C LEU A 53 2.46 36.02 -4.51
N ALA A 54 2.70 36.48 -3.27
CA ALA A 54 3.98 36.31 -2.60
C ALA A 54 4.45 34.84 -2.68
N PRO A 55 5.73 34.63 -3.08
CA PRO A 55 6.28 33.27 -3.29
C PRO A 55 6.48 32.49 -1.98
N PHE A 56 6.37 33.18 -0.85
CA PHE A 56 6.59 32.63 0.49
C PHE A 56 5.28 32.10 1.07
N GLY A 57 5.29 30.83 1.53
CA GLY A 57 4.17 30.22 2.22
C GLY A 57 3.70 28.88 1.66
N PRO A 58 2.75 28.22 2.35
CA PRO A 58 2.28 26.91 1.96
C PRO A 58 1.52 26.96 0.61
N ALA A 59 1.58 25.85 -0.13
CA ALA A 59 0.92 25.73 -1.43
C ALA A 59 -0.60 25.99 -1.34
N ARG A 60 -1.22 25.66 -0.21
CA ARG A 60 -2.62 25.98 0.10
C ARG A 60 -2.70 27.25 0.94
N MET A 61 -3.45 28.26 0.45
CA MET A 61 -3.64 29.53 1.13
C MET A 61 -4.18 29.35 2.55
N PRO A 62 -3.60 30.02 3.58
CA PRO A 62 -4.19 30.05 4.92
C PRO A 62 -5.60 30.64 4.91
N ILE A 63 -6.45 30.23 5.87
CA ILE A 63 -7.84 30.71 5.94
C ILE A 63 -7.89 32.23 6.18
N TRP A 64 -7.06 32.75 7.08
CA TRP A 64 -7.00 34.19 7.39
C TRP A 64 -6.68 35.05 6.16
N MET A 65 -5.80 34.56 5.27
CA MET A 65 -5.45 35.26 4.04
C MET A 65 -6.62 35.26 3.03
N ALA A 66 -7.34 34.14 2.93
CA ALA A 66 -8.55 34.07 2.09
C ALA A 66 -9.66 34.96 2.63
N ALA A 67 -9.85 34.98 3.95
CA ALA A 67 -10.82 35.91 4.60
C ALA A 67 -10.43 37.37 4.40
N PHE A 68 -9.15 37.72 4.54
CA PHE A 68 -8.63 39.06 4.27
C PHE A 68 -8.86 39.47 2.80
N ALA A 69 -8.60 38.58 1.85
CA ALA A 69 -8.83 38.82 0.42
C ALA A 69 -10.32 39.15 0.14
N VAL A 70 -11.24 38.31 0.64
CA VAL A 70 -12.69 38.51 0.46
C VAL A 70 -13.17 39.79 1.17
N ALA A 71 -12.69 40.08 2.38
CA ALA A 71 -13.03 41.31 3.07
C ALA A 71 -12.57 42.55 2.28
N SER A 72 -11.37 42.45 1.67
CA SER A 72 -10.83 43.51 0.80
C SER A 72 -11.65 43.67 -0.49
N GLU A 73 -12.09 42.53 -1.10
CA GLU A 73 -13.02 42.56 -2.24
C GLU A 73 -14.32 43.31 -1.89
N VAL A 74 -14.94 42.94 -0.75
CA VAL A 74 -16.16 43.59 -0.28
C VAL A 74 -15.96 45.12 -0.06
N ALA A 75 -14.87 45.46 0.63
CA ALA A 75 -14.56 46.89 0.86
C ALA A 75 -14.34 47.64 -0.46
N MET A 76 -13.59 47.08 -1.39
CA MET A 76 -13.30 47.64 -2.71
C MET A 76 -14.60 47.82 -3.53
N ILE A 77 -15.46 46.80 -3.55
CA ILE A 77 -16.76 46.85 -4.25
C ILE A 77 -17.59 48.01 -3.70
N LEU A 78 -17.79 48.10 -2.39
CA LEU A 78 -18.66 49.12 -1.76
C LEU A 78 -18.08 50.53 -1.92
N VAL A 79 -16.77 50.69 -1.70
CA VAL A 79 -16.12 52.02 -1.73
C VAL A 79 -16.08 52.57 -3.15
N VAL A 80 -15.68 51.74 -4.14
CA VAL A 80 -15.55 52.23 -5.52
C VAL A 80 -16.90 52.41 -6.20
N SER A 81 -17.84 51.45 -6.02
CA SER A 81 -19.17 51.58 -6.65
C SER A 81 -19.96 52.78 -6.17
N SER A 82 -19.79 53.21 -4.89
CA SER A 82 -20.46 54.39 -4.34
C SER A 82 -20.08 55.71 -5.00
N GLN A 83 -18.98 55.74 -5.76
CA GLN A 83 -18.47 56.93 -6.44
C GLN A 83 -18.81 56.97 -7.94
N ILE A 84 -19.44 55.94 -8.47
CA ILE A 84 -19.77 55.83 -9.89
C ILE A 84 -21.25 56.25 -10.11
N ASP A 85 -21.45 57.30 -10.86
CA ASP A 85 -22.77 57.73 -11.29
C ASP A 85 -23.19 56.94 -12.55
N LEU A 86 -24.20 56.08 -12.40
CA LEU A 86 -24.76 55.27 -13.49
C LEU A 86 -25.64 56.11 -14.44
N SER A 87 -26.04 57.31 -14.03
CA SER A 87 -26.84 58.21 -14.89
C SER A 87 -26.00 58.99 -15.88
N ASN A 88 -24.67 58.89 -15.82
CA ASN A 88 -23.74 59.55 -16.72
C ASN A 88 -23.96 59.12 -18.17
N PRO A 89 -24.27 60.01 -19.11
CA PRO A 89 -24.51 59.68 -20.52
C PRO A 89 -23.31 58.98 -21.20
N ASN A 90 -22.10 59.23 -20.70
CA ASN A 90 -20.87 58.67 -21.22
C ASN A 90 -20.60 57.27 -20.65
N GLY A 91 -21.48 56.73 -19.80
CA GLY A 91 -21.33 55.47 -19.11
C GLY A 91 -20.24 55.45 -18.05
N ALA A 92 -20.10 54.35 -17.34
CA ALA A 92 -19.08 54.18 -16.30
C ALA A 92 -17.68 53.88 -16.86
N GLY A 93 -17.56 53.52 -18.14
CA GLY A 93 -16.28 53.20 -18.81
C GLY A 93 -15.44 52.22 -18.00
N TYR A 94 -14.15 52.50 -17.91
CA TYR A 94 -13.20 51.69 -17.14
C TYR A 94 -13.20 51.98 -15.62
N ALA A 95 -14.05 52.89 -15.13
CA ALA A 95 -14.21 53.13 -13.70
C ALA A 95 -14.70 51.86 -12.94
N THR A 96 -15.28 50.89 -13.66
CA THR A 96 -15.69 49.59 -13.15
C THR A 96 -14.54 48.55 -13.09
N TRP A 97 -13.30 48.99 -13.20
CA TRP A 97 -12.06 48.14 -13.14
C TRP A 97 -12.08 47.18 -11.93
N TYR A 98 -12.68 47.59 -10.80
CA TYR A 98 -12.75 46.78 -9.60
C TYR A 98 -13.50 45.46 -9.80
N ILE A 99 -14.45 45.39 -10.75
CA ILE A 99 -15.16 44.14 -11.09
C ILE A 99 -14.18 43.09 -11.63
N ALA A 100 -13.30 43.51 -12.56
CA ALA A 100 -12.23 42.66 -13.06
C ALA A 100 -11.21 42.33 -11.94
N GLY A 101 -10.90 43.32 -11.07
CA GLY A 101 -10.01 43.15 -9.92
C GLY A 101 -10.49 42.06 -8.95
N VAL A 102 -11.79 42.07 -8.60
CA VAL A 102 -12.41 40.99 -7.80
C VAL A 102 -12.30 39.65 -8.49
N GLY A 103 -12.55 39.59 -9.81
CA GLY A 103 -12.38 38.37 -10.61
C GLY A 103 -10.95 37.81 -10.50
N VAL A 104 -9.93 38.68 -10.54
CA VAL A 104 -8.51 38.29 -10.41
C VAL A 104 -8.24 37.76 -9.01
N ILE A 105 -8.59 38.50 -7.95
CA ILE A 105 -8.34 38.07 -6.57
C ILE A 105 -9.04 36.74 -6.30
N SER A 106 -10.32 36.62 -6.63
CA SER A 106 -11.10 35.39 -6.45
C SER A 106 -10.53 34.23 -7.24
N THR A 107 -10.02 34.45 -8.47
CA THR A 107 -9.33 33.42 -9.25
C THR A 107 -8.04 32.92 -8.54
N ILE A 108 -7.23 33.85 -7.99
CA ILE A 108 -6.02 33.50 -7.23
C ILE A 108 -6.41 32.72 -5.96
N VAL A 109 -7.41 33.14 -5.22
CA VAL A 109 -7.91 32.47 -4.01
C VAL A 109 -8.40 31.05 -4.36
N CYS A 110 -9.14 30.89 -5.46
CA CYS A 110 -9.61 29.60 -5.96
C CYS A 110 -8.44 28.67 -6.30
N THR A 111 -7.48 29.12 -7.10
CA THR A 111 -6.33 28.31 -7.52
C THR A 111 -5.42 27.95 -6.36
N ARG A 112 -5.28 28.82 -5.36
CA ARG A 112 -4.53 28.55 -4.11
C ARG A 112 -5.28 27.71 -3.07
N GLY A 113 -6.38 27.08 -3.45
CA GLY A 113 -6.97 26.02 -2.62
C GLY A 113 -8.16 26.42 -1.77
N ARG A 114 -8.74 27.57 -2.00
CA ARG A 114 -9.89 28.08 -1.22
C ARG A 114 -11.09 28.45 -2.10
N PRO A 115 -11.65 27.51 -2.89
CA PRO A 115 -12.73 27.81 -3.84
C PRO A 115 -13.99 28.38 -3.16
N LEU A 116 -14.33 27.93 -1.95
CA LEU A 116 -15.48 28.46 -1.21
C LEU A 116 -15.37 29.97 -0.95
N TRP A 117 -14.17 30.44 -0.54
CA TRP A 117 -13.92 31.85 -0.31
C TRP A 117 -13.99 32.67 -1.62
N ALA A 118 -13.44 32.13 -2.71
CA ALA A 118 -13.54 32.76 -4.03
C ALA A 118 -15.01 32.94 -4.46
N TRP A 119 -15.86 31.93 -4.28
CA TRP A 119 -17.26 32.01 -4.60
C TRP A 119 -18.04 32.97 -3.69
N ILE A 120 -17.67 33.11 -2.41
CA ILE A 120 -18.26 34.11 -1.51
C ILE A 120 -18.02 35.53 -2.07
N GLY A 121 -16.78 35.85 -2.49
CA GLY A 121 -16.46 37.13 -3.09
C GLY A 121 -17.23 37.41 -4.40
N ILE A 122 -17.32 36.44 -5.29
CA ILE A 122 -18.04 36.53 -6.56
C ILE A 122 -19.55 36.66 -6.35
N ILE A 123 -20.14 35.89 -5.44
CA ILE A 123 -21.57 35.97 -5.12
C ILE A 123 -21.89 37.38 -4.56
N PHE A 124 -21.04 37.90 -3.68
CA PHE A 124 -21.19 39.25 -3.16
C PHE A 124 -21.17 40.30 -4.29
N LEU A 125 -20.19 40.18 -5.22
CA LEU A 125 -20.09 41.06 -6.39
C LEU A 125 -21.38 41.03 -7.24
N VAL A 126 -21.88 39.84 -7.56
CA VAL A 126 -23.08 39.63 -8.37
C VAL A 126 -24.29 40.25 -7.69
N VAL A 127 -24.51 39.97 -6.40
CA VAL A 127 -25.64 40.48 -5.64
C VAL A 127 -25.59 42.01 -5.51
N GLN A 128 -24.42 42.54 -5.14
CA GLN A 128 -24.26 44.01 -4.99
C GLN A 128 -24.45 44.71 -6.35
N THR A 129 -23.89 44.19 -7.44
CA THR A 129 -24.11 44.80 -8.77
C THR A 129 -25.57 44.72 -9.22
N ALA A 130 -26.27 43.62 -8.95
CA ALA A 130 -27.69 43.48 -9.25
C ALA A 130 -28.57 44.52 -8.48
N LEU A 131 -28.23 44.77 -7.21
CA LEU A 131 -28.93 45.76 -6.37
C LEU A 131 -28.59 47.20 -6.76
N TRP A 132 -27.33 47.47 -7.15
CA TRP A 132 -26.83 48.81 -7.45
C TRP A 132 -27.15 49.26 -8.88
N ALA A 133 -26.89 48.41 -9.89
CA ALA A 133 -27.04 48.72 -11.32
C ALA A 133 -28.18 47.96 -12.00
N GLY A 134 -28.93 47.18 -11.22
CA GLY A 134 -30.00 46.33 -11.74
C GLY A 134 -29.47 45.03 -12.41
N PRO A 135 -30.36 44.09 -12.78
CA PRO A 135 -29.97 42.81 -13.36
C PRO A 135 -29.19 42.93 -14.69
N LEU A 136 -29.50 43.91 -15.49
CA LEU A 136 -28.79 44.19 -16.75
C LEU A 136 -27.35 44.67 -16.52
N GLY A 137 -27.08 45.30 -15.36
CA GLY A 137 -25.75 45.72 -14.92
C GLY A 137 -24.77 44.55 -14.82
N ILE A 138 -25.23 43.36 -14.50
CA ILE A 138 -24.38 42.17 -14.44
C ILE A 138 -23.70 41.90 -15.81
N VAL A 139 -24.42 42.10 -16.89
CA VAL A 139 -23.89 41.87 -18.24
C VAL A 139 -23.13 43.10 -18.73
N SER A 140 -23.72 44.31 -18.62
CA SER A 140 -23.16 45.55 -19.19
C SER A 140 -21.88 46.01 -18.49
N LEU A 141 -21.70 45.72 -17.20
CA LEU A 141 -20.52 46.10 -16.41
C LEU A 141 -19.45 44.99 -16.38
N GLY A 142 -19.66 43.84 -17.05
CA GLY A 142 -18.64 42.81 -17.22
C GLY A 142 -18.51 41.81 -16.07
N VAL A 143 -19.48 41.76 -15.13
CA VAL A 143 -19.47 40.79 -14.00
C VAL A 143 -19.46 39.36 -14.49
N VAL A 144 -20.11 39.05 -15.63
CA VAL A 144 -20.10 37.74 -16.28
C VAL A 144 -18.68 37.25 -16.54
N GLY A 145 -17.75 38.13 -16.92
CA GLY A 145 -16.34 37.80 -17.11
C GLY A 145 -15.69 37.29 -15.85
N SER A 146 -15.88 37.95 -14.71
CA SER A 146 -15.33 37.54 -13.41
C SER A 146 -15.90 36.21 -12.92
N VAL A 147 -17.22 36.00 -13.09
CA VAL A 147 -17.87 34.69 -12.80
C VAL A 147 -17.27 33.59 -13.67
N SER A 148 -17.10 33.83 -14.97
CA SER A 148 -16.53 32.87 -15.92
C SER A 148 -15.11 32.48 -15.55
N TRP A 149 -14.25 33.42 -15.18
CA TRP A 149 -12.88 33.15 -14.75
C TRP A 149 -12.81 32.26 -13.51
N VAL A 150 -13.62 32.55 -12.48
CA VAL A 150 -13.64 31.73 -11.27
C VAL A 150 -14.26 30.36 -11.54
N THR A 151 -15.24 30.26 -12.43
CA THR A 151 -15.80 28.97 -12.86
C THR A 151 -14.75 28.12 -13.54
N VAL A 152 -14.04 28.66 -14.52
CA VAL A 152 -12.96 27.96 -15.23
C VAL A 152 -11.86 27.53 -14.26
N ALA A 153 -11.42 28.42 -13.37
CA ALA A 153 -10.45 28.11 -12.34
C ALA A 153 -10.91 26.96 -11.42
N SER A 154 -12.17 26.94 -11.04
CA SER A 154 -12.77 25.90 -10.20
C SER A 154 -12.82 24.54 -10.91
N VAL A 155 -13.19 24.53 -12.20
CA VAL A 155 -13.23 23.31 -13.03
C VAL A 155 -11.83 22.75 -13.22
N ILE A 156 -10.88 23.58 -13.66
CA ILE A 156 -9.48 23.17 -13.87
C ILE A 156 -8.89 22.59 -12.56
N ARG A 157 -9.08 23.31 -11.45
CA ARG A 157 -8.60 22.84 -10.15
C ARG A 157 -9.20 21.48 -9.76
N SER A 158 -10.53 21.30 -9.93
CA SER A 158 -11.18 20.03 -9.59
C SER A 158 -10.73 18.90 -10.50
N ALA A 159 -10.48 19.16 -11.78
CA ALA A 159 -9.92 18.21 -12.72
C ALA A 159 -8.49 17.78 -12.32
N LEU A 160 -7.62 18.77 -12.04
CA LEU A 160 -6.25 18.51 -11.58
C LEU A 160 -6.21 17.73 -10.26
N THR A 161 -7.12 18.05 -9.33
CA THR A 161 -7.19 17.35 -8.04
C THR A 161 -7.67 15.90 -8.21
N ARG A 162 -8.59 15.63 -9.15
CA ARG A 162 -9.01 14.27 -9.51
C ARG A 162 -7.88 13.52 -10.17
N ALA A 163 -7.26 14.07 -11.19
CA ALA A 163 -6.14 13.45 -11.89
C ALA A 163 -4.97 13.09 -10.95
N ALA A 164 -4.64 13.98 -9.99
CA ALA A 164 -3.60 13.71 -8.99
C ALA A 164 -3.99 12.58 -8.03
N ARG A 165 -5.27 12.43 -7.68
CA ARG A 165 -5.77 11.31 -6.87
C ARG A 165 -5.71 10.00 -7.63
N ASP A 166 -6.13 10.00 -8.89
CA ASP A 166 -6.14 8.81 -9.74
C ASP A 166 -4.70 8.33 -10.01
N ALA A 167 -3.77 9.26 -10.31
CA ALA A 167 -2.36 8.93 -10.47
C ALA A 167 -1.75 8.26 -9.23
N ARG A 168 -2.12 8.73 -8.01
CA ARG A 168 -1.66 8.08 -6.77
C ARG A 168 -2.24 6.67 -6.60
N ARG A 169 -3.52 6.46 -6.95
CA ARG A 169 -4.16 5.15 -6.90
C ARG A 169 -3.48 4.17 -7.87
N PHE A 170 -3.18 4.60 -9.09
CA PHE A 170 -2.45 3.79 -10.05
C PHE A 170 -1.06 3.40 -9.56
N THR A 171 -0.31 4.33 -8.96
CA THR A 171 1.01 4.01 -8.40
C THR A 171 0.95 3.00 -7.26
N LEU A 172 -0.08 3.06 -6.40
CA LEU A 172 -0.28 2.08 -5.34
C LEU A 172 -0.63 0.70 -5.90
N ALA A 173 -1.58 0.63 -6.84
CA ALA A 173 -1.97 -0.63 -7.49
C ALA A 173 -0.81 -1.27 -8.26
N GLU A 174 0.03 -0.47 -8.92
CA GLU A 174 1.24 -0.94 -9.61
C GLU A 174 2.25 -1.57 -8.62
N ARG A 175 2.44 -0.95 -7.46
CA ARG A 175 3.31 -1.52 -6.40
C ARG A 175 2.77 -2.84 -5.87
N GLU A 176 1.49 -2.89 -5.53
CA GLU A 176 0.84 -4.13 -5.06
C GLU A 176 0.94 -5.26 -6.09
N ALA A 177 0.76 -4.96 -7.39
CA ALA A 177 0.93 -5.93 -8.47
C ALA A 177 2.39 -6.40 -8.56
N THR A 178 3.37 -5.49 -8.44
CA THR A 178 4.79 -5.85 -8.47
C THR A 178 5.18 -6.74 -7.29
N ASP A 179 4.72 -6.41 -6.09
CA ASP A 179 4.97 -7.19 -4.87
C ASP A 179 4.34 -8.59 -4.97
N TRP A 180 3.13 -8.68 -5.52
CA TRP A 180 2.47 -9.98 -5.77
C TRP A 180 3.24 -10.82 -6.80
N HIS A 181 3.72 -10.22 -7.90
CA HIS A 181 4.53 -10.93 -8.89
C HIS A 181 5.85 -11.43 -8.29
N ALA A 182 6.54 -10.60 -7.50
CA ALA A 182 7.78 -11.01 -6.85
C ALA A 182 7.55 -12.18 -5.86
N ALA A 183 6.47 -12.15 -5.09
CA ALA A 183 6.10 -13.25 -4.21
C ALA A 183 5.80 -14.54 -5.00
N GLN A 184 5.08 -14.43 -6.12
CA GLN A 184 4.75 -15.57 -6.98
C GLN A 184 6.01 -16.18 -7.62
N GLU A 185 6.94 -15.33 -8.10
CA GLU A 185 8.22 -15.80 -8.65
C GLU A 185 9.07 -16.50 -7.59
N ALA A 186 9.12 -15.98 -6.36
CA ALA A 186 9.82 -16.62 -5.25
C ALA A 186 9.26 -18.01 -4.94
N HIS A 187 7.94 -18.18 -4.92
CA HIS A 187 7.31 -19.48 -4.72
C HIS A 187 7.59 -20.46 -5.86
N VAL A 188 7.63 -19.99 -7.10
CA VAL A 188 7.97 -20.84 -8.26
C VAL A 188 9.42 -21.27 -8.19
N MET A 189 10.35 -20.36 -7.90
CA MET A 189 11.77 -20.66 -7.76
C MET A 189 12.02 -21.64 -6.61
N GLU A 190 11.39 -21.46 -5.46
CA GLU A 190 11.49 -22.37 -4.33
C GLU A 190 11.02 -23.78 -4.71
N ARG A 191 9.87 -23.87 -5.39
CA ARG A 191 9.36 -25.16 -5.88
C ARG A 191 10.33 -25.83 -6.87
N GLN A 192 10.89 -25.07 -7.81
CA GLN A 192 11.86 -25.59 -8.79
C GLN A 192 13.15 -26.05 -8.11
N PHE A 193 13.66 -25.29 -7.14
CA PHE A 193 14.86 -25.67 -6.40
C PHE A 193 14.68 -27.00 -5.66
N ARG A 194 13.54 -27.19 -4.98
CA ARG A 194 13.21 -28.43 -4.27
C ARG A 194 13.04 -29.62 -5.20
N LEU A 195 12.33 -29.43 -6.32
CA LEU A 195 12.21 -30.47 -7.34
C LEU A 195 13.58 -30.86 -7.89
N GLY A 196 14.46 -29.88 -8.09
CA GLY A 196 15.85 -30.11 -8.51
C GLY A 196 16.63 -31.00 -7.53
N GLN A 197 16.57 -30.66 -6.23
CA GLN A 197 17.27 -31.48 -5.20
C GLN A 197 16.74 -32.92 -5.13
N THR A 198 15.40 -33.08 -5.11
CA THR A 198 14.79 -34.42 -5.06
C THR A 198 15.11 -35.22 -6.33
N SER A 199 15.07 -34.59 -7.50
CA SER A 199 15.40 -35.18 -8.78
C SER A 199 16.86 -35.59 -8.86
N GLU A 200 17.78 -34.79 -8.32
CA GLU A 200 19.23 -35.10 -8.32
C GLU A 200 19.55 -36.30 -7.42
N MET A 201 18.91 -36.41 -6.24
CA MET A 201 19.06 -37.59 -5.39
C MET A 201 18.54 -38.85 -6.08
N ALA A 202 17.35 -38.79 -6.69
CA ALA A 202 16.76 -39.90 -7.43
C ALA A 202 17.59 -40.28 -8.65
N ALA A 203 18.11 -39.32 -9.41
CA ALA A 203 18.91 -39.54 -10.60
C ALA A 203 20.22 -40.30 -10.27
N ARG A 204 20.93 -39.89 -9.20
CA ARG A 204 22.14 -40.57 -8.76
C ARG A 204 21.90 -42.03 -8.37
N MET A 205 20.79 -42.29 -7.68
CA MET A 205 20.38 -43.64 -7.32
C MET A 205 20.06 -44.48 -8.56
N LEU A 206 19.25 -43.94 -9.50
CA LEU A 206 18.89 -44.63 -10.72
C LEU A 206 20.10 -44.92 -11.62
N GLU A 207 21.06 -44.00 -11.72
CA GLU A 207 22.31 -44.18 -12.45
C GLU A 207 23.15 -45.33 -11.86
N THR A 208 23.23 -45.45 -10.53
CA THR A 208 23.90 -46.57 -9.85
C THR A 208 23.22 -47.89 -10.18
N ILE A 209 21.88 -47.97 -10.10
CA ILE A 209 21.11 -49.19 -10.43
C ILE A 209 21.31 -49.55 -11.91
N GLN A 210 21.29 -48.59 -12.82
CA GLN A 210 21.46 -48.78 -14.25
C GLN A 210 22.88 -49.27 -14.58
N THR A 211 23.90 -48.66 -14.00
CA THR A 211 25.32 -49.04 -14.22
C THR A 211 25.59 -50.43 -13.73
N ARG A 212 25.02 -50.85 -12.61
CA ARG A 212 25.10 -52.19 -12.04
C ARG A 212 24.12 -53.18 -12.70
N ARG A 213 23.27 -52.76 -13.67
CA ARG A 213 22.23 -53.58 -14.31
C ARG A 213 21.30 -54.29 -13.32
N GLY A 214 21.07 -53.64 -12.14
CA GLY A 214 20.26 -54.21 -11.07
C GLY A 214 20.99 -55.17 -10.12
N ASP A 215 22.24 -55.51 -10.37
CA ASP A 215 23.03 -56.33 -9.47
C ASP A 215 23.70 -55.45 -8.40
N LEU A 216 22.94 -55.12 -7.38
CA LEU A 216 23.33 -54.27 -6.25
C LEU A 216 23.85 -55.17 -5.09
N THR A 217 24.92 -54.75 -4.46
CA THR A 217 25.33 -55.29 -3.16
C THR A 217 24.24 -55.02 -2.10
N SER A 218 24.25 -55.76 -0.99
CA SER A 218 23.33 -55.56 0.12
C SER A 218 23.38 -54.13 0.67
N ALA A 219 24.58 -53.55 0.76
CA ALA A 219 24.79 -52.18 1.20
C ALA A 219 24.21 -51.15 0.20
N GLU A 220 24.44 -51.30 -1.12
CA GLU A 220 23.89 -50.44 -2.16
C GLU A 220 22.37 -50.53 -2.23
N ARG A 221 21.81 -51.73 -2.01
CA ARG A 221 20.35 -51.91 -1.95
C ARG A 221 19.76 -51.20 -0.74
N GLN A 222 20.39 -51.32 0.44
CA GLN A 222 19.92 -50.63 1.65
C GLN A 222 20.00 -49.12 1.50
N GLU A 223 21.09 -48.59 0.93
CA GLU A 223 21.19 -47.14 0.68
C GLU A 223 20.12 -46.64 -0.31
N SER A 224 19.82 -47.47 -1.34
CA SER A 224 18.73 -47.14 -2.28
C SER A 224 17.36 -47.09 -1.58
N LEU A 225 17.09 -47.98 -0.65
CA LEU A 225 15.86 -47.94 0.17
C LEU A 225 15.83 -46.73 1.11
N ASN A 226 16.97 -46.35 1.68
CA ASN A 226 17.09 -45.18 2.53
C ASN A 226 16.79 -43.87 1.74
N ILE A 227 17.32 -43.75 0.51
CA ILE A 227 17.07 -42.64 -0.39
C ILE A 227 15.57 -42.60 -0.84
N GLU A 228 15.01 -43.78 -1.19
CA GLU A 228 13.58 -43.89 -1.51
C GLU A 228 12.72 -43.40 -0.34
N GLY A 229 13.05 -43.80 0.88
CA GLY A 229 12.39 -43.35 2.10
C GLY A 229 12.51 -41.84 2.29
N ALA A 230 13.69 -41.24 2.04
CA ALA A 230 13.92 -39.83 2.14
C ALA A 230 13.05 -39.02 1.13
N ILE A 231 12.95 -39.51 -0.12
CA ILE A 231 12.06 -38.92 -1.15
C ILE A 231 10.62 -39.02 -0.73
N ARG A 232 10.18 -40.14 -0.16
CA ARG A 232 8.83 -40.32 0.35
C ARG A 232 8.52 -39.35 1.48
N ASP A 233 9.45 -39.10 2.38
CA ASP A 233 9.32 -38.18 3.49
C ASP A 233 9.18 -36.71 3.00
N GLU A 234 9.96 -36.31 1.98
CA GLU A 234 9.82 -34.99 1.35
C GLU A 234 8.40 -34.77 0.76
N ILE A 235 7.70 -35.83 0.36
CA ILE A 235 6.36 -35.78 -0.21
C ILE A 235 5.29 -35.83 0.89
N ARG A 236 5.43 -36.71 1.88
CA ARG A 236 4.39 -37.04 2.86
C ARG A 236 4.61 -36.47 4.24
N GLY A 237 5.86 -36.16 4.61
CA GLY A 237 6.25 -35.68 5.94
C GLY A 237 6.87 -34.29 5.92
N ARG A 238 6.62 -33.51 4.88
CA ARG A 238 7.34 -32.28 4.56
C ARG A 238 7.47 -31.29 5.73
N LYS A 239 6.41 -31.05 6.47
CA LYS A 239 6.42 -30.10 7.59
C LYS A 239 7.09 -30.64 8.84
N LEU A 240 7.32 -31.94 8.88
CA LEU A 240 8.10 -32.60 9.93
C LEU A 240 9.61 -32.60 9.63
N LEU A 241 10.05 -32.04 8.48
CA LEU A 241 11.42 -32.08 8.03
C LEU A 241 12.09 -30.71 8.11
N ASN A 242 13.07 -30.61 8.98
CA ASN A 242 14.17 -29.64 8.90
C ASN A 242 15.49 -30.39 8.75
N ASP A 243 16.61 -29.68 8.66
CA ASP A 243 17.93 -30.34 8.47
C ASP A 243 18.26 -31.30 9.60
N ALA A 244 17.96 -30.93 10.86
CA ALA A 244 18.19 -31.77 12.02
C ALA A 244 17.37 -33.08 11.98
N VAL A 245 16.09 -33.01 11.63
CA VAL A 245 15.24 -34.20 11.50
C VAL A 245 15.67 -35.07 10.35
N ARG A 246 16.07 -34.47 9.20
CA ARG A 246 16.62 -35.25 8.04
C ARG A 246 17.82 -36.05 8.42
N ASP A 247 18.78 -35.46 9.10
CA ASP A 247 20.01 -36.11 9.53
C ASP A 247 19.69 -37.28 10.47
N GLU A 248 18.88 -37.08 11.49
CA GLU A 248 18.52 -38.10 12.45
C GLU A 248 17.69 -39.25 11.85
N VAL A 249 16.79 -38.96 10.93
CA VAL A 249 16.03 -39.96 10.19
C VAL A 249 16.96 -40.84 9.33
N MET A 250 17.89 -40.19 8.63
CA MET A 250 18.83 -40.94 7.79
C MET A 250 19.76 -41.81 8.62
N ASP A 251 20.28 -41.30 9.73
CA ASP A 251 21.12 -42.04 10.64
C ASP A 251 20.37 -43.22 11.32
N ALA A 252 19.13 -43.03 11.70
CA ALA A 252 18.31 -44.10 12.25
C ALA A 252 18.03 -45.19 11.20
N ARG A 253 17.77 -44.85 9.94
CA ARG A 253 17.63 -45.83 8.83
C ARG A 253 18.91 -46.61 8.59
N ARG A 254 20.10 -45.97 8.68
CA ARG A 254 21.39 -46.65 8.57
C ARG A 254 21.62 -47.61 9.72
N ARG A 255 21.05 -47.36 10.90
CA ARG A 255 21.04 -48.28 12.04
C ARG A 255 20.06 -49.44 11.88
N GLY A 256 19.17 -49.42 10.86
CA GLY A 256 18.20 -50.48 10.59
C GLY A 256 16.75 -50.09 11.00
N THR A 257 16.53 -48.96 11.61
CA THR A 257 15.19 -48.52 12.02
C THR A 257 14.36 -48.09 10.82
N THR A 258 13.14 -48.59 10.70
CA THR A 258 12.16 -48.11 9.70
C THR A 258 11.44 -46.86 10.18
N ILE A 259 11.61 -45.75 9.49
CA ILE A 259 10.96 -44.47 9.88
C ILE A 259 9.91 -44.05 8.85
N THR A 260 8.73 -43.65 9.34
CA THR A 260 7.64 -43.12 8.57
C THR A 260 7.23 -41.75 9.13
N LEU A 261 7.31 -40.71 8.29
CA LEU A 261 6.83 -39.38 8.63
C LEU A 261 5.52 -39.10 7.89
N LEU A 262 4.49 -38.66 8.63
CA LEU A 262 3.15 -38.37 8.12
C LEU A 262 2.74 -36.96 8.52
N ASP A 263 2.68 -36.08 7.52
CA ASP A 263 2.14 -34.73 7.68
C ASP A 263 0.68 -34.72 7.20
N GLU A 264 -0.23 -34.68 8.14
CA GLU A 264 -1.68 -34.60 7.89
C GLU A 264 -2.23 -33.17 8.10
N GLY A 265 -1.35 -32.18 8.12
CA GLY A 265 -1.66 -30.81 8.49
C GLY A 265 -1.55 -30.57 9.99
N GLY A 266 -1.82 -29.33 10.42
CA GLY A 266 -1.86 -29.00 11.86
C GLY A 266 -0.57 -28.41 12.42
N LEU A 267 0.41 -28.08 11.61
CA LEU A 267 1.58 -27.29 12.02
C LEU A 267 1.56 -25.87 11.42
N ASP A 268 0.51 -25.52 10.65
CA ASP A 268 0.40 -24.24 9.94
C ASP A 268 0.13 -23.04 10.87
N ASP A 269 -0.40 -23.31 12.03
CA ASP A 269 -0.74 -22.33 13.06
C ASP A 269 0.43 -22.03 14.03
N LEU A 270 1.53 -22.80 13.95
CA LEU A 270 2.71 -22.58 14.80
C LEU A 270 3.58 -21.45 14.25
N ASP A 271 4.05 -20.59 15.14
CA ASP A 271 5.09 -19.63 14.80
C ASP A 271 6.45 -20.35 14.59
N GLU A 272 7.42 -19.63 14.01
CA GLU A 272 8.75 -20.19 13.66
C GLU A 272 9.48 -20.74 14.89
N THR A 273 9.33 -20.12 16.05
CA THR A 273 9.99 -20.51 17.29
C THR A 273 9.41 -21.82 17.86
N ASP A 274 8.08 -21.93 17.86
CA ASP A 274 7.40 -23.14 18.32
C ASP A 274 7.60 -24.31 17.34
N LEU A 275 7.60 -24.03 16.03
CA LEU A 275 7.89 -25.03 15.03
C LEU A 275 9.31 -25.59 15.18
N ASP A 276 10.33 -24.73 15.33
CA ASP A 276 11.70 -25.17 15.56
C ASP A 276 11.86 -26.00 16.83
N ARG A 277 11.17 -25.61 17.89
CA ARG A 277 11.13 -26.38 19.14
C ARG A 277 10.52 -27.77 18.93
N VAL A 278 9.39 -27.86 18.27
CA VAL A 278 8.70 -29.12 17.98
C VAL A 278 9.58 -30.04 17.13
N LEU A 279 10.18 -29.52 16.05
CA LEU A 279 11.08 -30.28 15.17
C LEU A 279 12.37 -30.67 15.89
N GLY A 280 12.90 -29.84 16.78
CA GLY A 280 14.05 -30.18 17.62
C GLY A 280 13.75 -31.32 18.60
N GLN A 281 12.55 -31.35 19.21
CA GLN A 281 12.11 -32.45 20.06
C GLN A 281 11.89 -33.76 19.27
N LEU A 282 11.33 -33.63 18.04
CA LEU A 282 11.21 -34.79 17.13
C LEU A 282 12.55 -35.38 16.76
N ALA A 283 13.52 -34.55 16.38
CA ALA A 283 14.89 -35.01 16.09
C ALA A 283 15.53 -35.72 17.28
N ALA A 284 15.36 -35.16 18.50
CA ALA A 284 15.87 -35.78 19.72
C ALA A 284 15.19 -37.13 20.02
N ALA A 285 13.89 -37.26 19.79
CA ALA A 285 13.17 -38.52 19.97
C ALA A 285 13.65 -39.61 19.00
N ILE A 286 13.89 -39.28 17.70
CA ILE A 286 14.40 -40.17 16.68
C ILE A 286 15.84 -40.61 17.00
N ARG A 287 16.67 -39.66 17.48
CA ARG A 287 18.06 -40.00 17.90
C ARG A 287 18.10 -41.00 19.04
N GLY A 288 17.25 -40.82 20.02
CA GLY A 288 17.24 -41.61 21.26
C GLY A 288 16.53 -42.96 21.16
N THR A 289 15.87 -43.26 20.04
CA THR A 289 15.09 -44.50 19.91
C THR A 289 15.95 -45.73 19.58
N THR A 290 15.58 -46.84 20.16
CA THR A 290 16.09 -48.19 19.82
C THR A 290 15.01 -49.06 19.16
N ALA A 291 13.84 -48.47 18.86
CA ALA A 291 12.74 -49.19 18.23
C ALA A 291 13.06 -49.59 16.78
N ASP A 292 12.55 -50.74 16.34
CA ASP A 292 12.71 -51.23 14.98
C ASP A 292 11.92 -50.41 13.97
N ARG A 293 10.79 -49.85 14.39
CA ARG A 293 9.91 -49.01 13.58
C ARG A 293 9.48 -47.76 14.33
N VAL A 294 9.56 -46.61 13.69
CA VAL A 294 9.08 -45.32 14.25
C VAL A 294 8.10 -44.68 13.29
N ILE A 295 6.97 -44.24 13.82
CA ILE A 295 5.96 -43.47 13.10
C ILE A 295 5.81 -42.12 13.78
N ALA A 296 6.11 -41.05 13.07
CA ALA A 296 5.83 -39.69 13.53
C ALA A 296 4.71 -39.08 12.68
N ARG A 297 3.69 -38.54 13.35
CA ARG A 297 2.49 -38.01 12.72
C ARG A 297 2.13 -36.64 13.30
N THR A 298 1.79 -35.68 12.45
CA THR A 298 1.19 -34.42 12.89
C THR A 298 -0.21 -34.64 13.41
N VAL A 299 -0.63 -33.81 14.38
CA VAL A 299 -1.98 -33.85 14.94
C VAL A 299 -2.76 -32.62 14.41
N PRO A 300 -4.05 -32.78 14.04
CA PRO A 300 -4.85 -31.67 13.52
C PRO A 300 -4.84 -30.43 14.41
N GLU A 301 -5.10 -29.27 13.80
CA GLU A 301 -5.24 -27.97 14.50
C GLU A 301 -6.27 -28.05 15.64
N GLY A 302 -6.00 -27.34 16.75
CA GLY A 302 -6.86 -27.30 17.92
C GLY A 302 -6.57 -28.36 18.98
N SER A 303 -5.60 -29.25 18.74
CA SER A 303 -5.04 -30.16 19.77
C SER A 303 -3.91 -29.49 20.53
N ASP A 304 -3.73 -29.82 21.81
CA ASP A 304 -2.57 -29.40 22.62
C ASP A 304 -1.26 -30.08 22.16
N VAL A 305 -1.37 -31.17 21.39
CA VAL A 305 -0.26 -31.96 20.83
C VAL A 305 -0.03 -31.54 19.39
N ALA A 306 1.21 -31.28 19.01
CA ALA A 306 1.63 -30.98 17.64
C ALA A 306 2.00 -32.23 16.84
N VAL A 307 2.76 -33.13 17.46
CA VAL A 307 3.27 -34.36 16.84
C VAL A 307 3.20 -35.54 17.83
N THR A 308 2.74 -36.68 17.35
CA THR A 308 2.82 -37.96 18.06
C THR A 308 3.91 -38.81 17.44
N VAL A 309 4.76 -39.40 18.26
CA VAL A 309 5.84 -40.33 17.87
C VAL A 309 5.60 -41.66 18.54
N VAL A 310 5.48 -42.71 17.73
CA VAL A 310 5.27 -44.06 18.20
C VAL A 310 6.44 -44.95 17.70
N GLY A 311 7.13 -45.57 18.61
CA GLY A 311 8.18 -46.57 18.33
C GLY A 311 7.69 -47.97 18.67
N LEU A 312 7.87 -48.90 17.75
CA LEU A 312 7.41 -50.28 17.85
C LEU A 312 8.60 -51.20 17.67
N ASN A 313 8.67 -52.25 18.47
CA ASN A 313 9.60 -53.34 18.27
C ASN A 313 8.92 -54.53 17.58
N SER A 314 9.61 -55.14 16.65
CA SER A 314 9.16 -56.38 16.07
C SER A 314 9.26 -57.54 17.12
N PRO A 315 8.29 -58.40 17.20
CA PRO A 315 8.36 -59.54 18.11
C PRO A 315 9.59 -60.39 17.79
N ASP A 316 10.32 -60.77 18.84
CA ASP A 316 11.58 -61.48 18.73
C ASP A 316 11.41 -62.81 17.90
N GLU A 317 12.09 -62.92 16.76
CA GLU A 317 12.08 -64.16 15.96
C GLU A 317 12.49 -65.40 16.77
N HIS A 318 13.28 -65.20 17.82
CA HIS A 318 13.69 -66.29 18.74
C HIS A 318 12.52 -66.72 19.64
N ALA A 319 11.65 -65.85 20.07
CA ALA A 319 10.48 -66.21 20.86
C ALA A 319 9.47 -67.00 20.00
N ARG A 320 9.27 -66.65 18.71
CA ARG A 320 8.48 -67.44 17.75
C ARG A 320 9.09 -68.82 17.47
N ALA A 321 10.41 -68.92 17.37
CA ALA A 321 11.11 -70.20 17.13
C ALA A 321 11.01 -71.15 18.35
N LEU A 322 10.76 -70.65 19.52
CA LEU A 322 10.58 -71.42 20.78
C LEU A 322 9.14 -71.80 21.07
N GLY A 323 8.18 -71.51 20.17
CA GLY A 323 6.77 -71.89 20.34
C GLY A 323 6.02 -71.12 21.43
N GLN A 324 6.51 -69.96 21.83
CA GLN A 324 5.77 -69.00 22.65
C GLN A 324 4.91 -68.16 21.73
N ASP A 325 3.87 -68.79 21.12
CA ASP A 325 2.78 -68.05 20.47
C ASP A 325 2.00 -67.34 21.59
N SER A 326 2.31 -66.08 21.85
CA SER A 326 1.36 -65.17 22.44
C SER A 326 0.32 -64.87 21.36
N ASP A 327 -0.92 -65.24 21.61
CA ASP A 327 -2.10 -65.04 20.76
C ASP A 327 -2.47 -63.54 20.58
N ASP A 328 -1.62 -62.61 21.00
CA ASP A 328 -1.73 -61.20 20.81
C ASP A 328 -0.67 -60.74 19.81
N ASP A 329 -1.12 -60.27 18.64
CA ASP A 329 -0.37 -59.49 17.64
C ASP A 329 0.05 -58.10 18.21
N ASP A 330 0.36 -58.01 19.49
CA ASP A 330 0.78 -56.75 20.14
C ASP A 330 2.24 -56.48 19.76
N GLU A 331 2.42 -55.64 18.74
CA GLU A 331 3.68 -54.93 18.52
C GLU A 331 4.02 -54.19 19.82
N ASP A 332 5.14 -54.55 20.45
CA ASP A 332 5.57 -53.98 21.74
C ASP A 332 5.91 -52.50 21.56
N VAL A 333 5.13 -51.62 22.19
CA VAL A 333 5.32 -50.17 22.08
C VAL A 333 6.56 -49.79 22.90
N ALA A 334 7.67 -49.56 22.21
CA ALA A 334 8.94 -49.18 22.79
C ALA A 334 9.03 -47.66 23.12
N LEU A 335 8.30 -46.87 22.40
CA LEU A 335 8.30 -45.44 22.56
C LEU A 335 6.88 -44.88 22.28
N TRP A 336 6.36 -44.07 23.20
CA TRP A 336 5.19 -43.22 22.97
C TRP A 336 5.53 -41.82 23.46
N LEU A 337 5.55 -40.86 22.53
CA LEU A 337 5.87 -39.48 22.84
C LEU A 337 4.88 -38.52 22.16
N GLU A 338 4.30 -37.64 22.94
CA GLU A 338 3.47 -36.53 22.47
C GLU A 338 4.24 -35.22 22.61
N ILE A 339 4.46 -34.54 21.52
CA ILE A 339 5.18 -33.27 21.48
C ILE A 339 4.15 -32.13 21.52
N PRO A 340 4.13 -31.30 22.60
CA PRO A 340 3.14 -30.26 22.76
C PRO A 340 3.35 -29.09 21.80
N ARG A 341 2.24 -28.44 21.38
CA ARG A 341 2.26 -27.25 20.51
C ARG A 341 2.96 -26.07 21.14
N ILE A 342 2.67 -25.81 22.39
CA ILE A 342 3.19 -24.67 23.16
C ILE A 342 4.18 -25.21 24.19
N ALA A 343 5.22 -24.42 24.47
CA ALA A 343 6.17 -24.78 25.52
C ALA A 343 5.43 -24.90 26.88
N VAL A 344 5.40 -26.09 27.44
CA VAL A 344 4.91 -26.28 28.81
C VAL A 344 5.96 -25.71 29.76
N PRO A 345 5.65 -24.70 30.59
CA PRO A 345 6.62 -24.20 31.57
C PRO A 345 7.05 -25.34 32.48
N ALA A 346 8.35 -25.56 32.63
CA ALA A 346 8.91 -26.53 33.56
C ALA A 346 8.39 -26.21 34.96
N ARG A 347 7.69 -27.18 35.59
CA ARG A 347 7.23 -27.09 37.00
C ARG A 347 8.38 -27.29 37.95
#